data_58ebb17b8d466b57139e69a899f9c1ee
#
_entry.id   58ebb17b8d466b57139e69a899f9c1ee
#
_cell.length_a   1.000
_cell.length_b   1.000
_cell.length_c   1.000
_cell.angle_alpha   90.00
_cell.angle_beta   90.00
_cell.angle_gamma   90.00
#
_symmetry.space_group_name_H-M   'P 1'
#
loop_
_entity.id
_entity.type
_entity.pdbx_description
1 polymer ?
#
loop_
_entity_poly.entity_id
_entity_poly.type
_entity_poly.pdbx_seq_one_letter_code
_entity_poly.pdbx_strand_id
1 'polypeptide(L)'
;MKKFAFLLLFTAAVTSAQMPASRKSKSDTEKIASAKQAGPKFVTQNAAVIDYPTSHGGEFRVLRAGTNGWTCLPGYAGAAHDEPGCYDQVFLQFIKDSTAGLTPNVQRIGISYMYGGKWVPNKSHAVGSGAEFHVGPHIMIIGLDQKMMQTLNQDGSNGEPYVNSLPGHSELYLVIPIREWDESKTALRIGAKRR
;
A
#
# COMPACT_ATOMS: atom_id res chain seq x y z
N MET A 1 -66.34 32.97 -14.41
CA MET A 1 -64.88 32.91 -14.41
C MET A 1 -64.45 31.62 -13.69
N LYS A 2 -64.12 30.56 -14.43
CA LYS A 2 -63.75 29.25 -13.85
C LYS A 2 -62.21 29.22 -13.71
N LYS A 3 -61.69 29.13 -12.47
CA LYS A 3 -60.26 28.96 -12.17
C LYS A 3 -59.89 27.49 -12.25
N PHE A 4 -59.11 27.12 -13.26
CA PHE A 4 -58.46 25.80 -13.32
C PHE A 4 -57.19 25.79 -12.45
N ALA A 5 -57.16 24.97 -11.41
CA ALA A 5 -55.97 24.69 -10.61
C ALA A 5 -55.20 23.57 -11.28
N PHE A 6 -53.97 23.87 -11.74
CA PHE A 6 -53.04 22.85 -12.31
C PHE A 6 -52.22 22.26 -11.16
N LEU A 7 -52.50 20.96 -10.87
CA LEU A 7 -51.78 20.22 -9.83
C LEU A 7 -50.52 19.62 -10.49
N LEU A 8 -49.33 20.18 -10.22
CA LEU A 8 -48.03 19.61 -10.64
C LEU A 8 -47.64 18.47 -9.71
N LEU A 9 -47.72 17.25 -10.20
CA LEU A 9 -47.15 16.06 -9.53
C LEU A 9 -45.63 16.02 -9.76
N PHE A 10 -44.87 16.34 -8.70
CA PHE A 10 -43.42 16.08 -8.67
C PHE A 10 -43.18 14.60 -8.34
N THR A 11 -42.78 13.82 -9.31
CA THR A 11 -42.24 12.47 -9.11
C THR A 11 -40.78 12.58 -8.71
N ALA A 12 -40.46 12.39 -7.43
CA ALA A 12 -39.11 12.26 -6.94
C ALA A 12 -38.53 10.93 -7.42
N ALA A 13 -37.61 10.97 -8.36
CA ALA A 13 -36.80 9.80 -8.76
C ALA A 13 -35.81 9.49 -7.62
N VAL A 14 -36.06 8.42 -6.87
CA VAL A 14 -35.12 7.88 -5.89
C VAL A 14 -34.03 7.17 -6.64
N THR A 15 -32.90 7.85 -6.89
CA THR A 15 -31.67 7.22 -7.38
C THR A 15 -31.07 6.40 -6.25
N SER A 16 -31.24 5.08 -6.33
CA SER A 16 -30.53 4.13 -5.46
C SER A 16 -29.05 4.22 -5.75
N ALA A 17 -28.29 4.89 -4.89
CA ALA A 17 -26.83 4.83 -4.92
C ALA A 17 -26.41 3.38 -4.63
N GLN A 18 -26.00 2.64 -5.65
CA GLN A 18 -25.40 1.33 -5.50
C GLN A 18 -24.11 1.48 -4.71
N MET A 19 -24.08 0.96 -3.49
CA MET A 19 -22.86 0.83 -2.71
C MET A 19 -21.86 -0.02 -3.53
N PRO A 20 -20.58 0.40 -3.63
CA PRO A 20 -19.58 -0.39 -4.34
C PRO A 20 -19.53 -1.79 -3.73
N ALA A 21 -19.60 -2.82 -4.59
CA ALA A 21 -19.55 -4.21 -4.16
C ALA A 21 -18.32 -4.43 -3.27
N SER A 22 -18.55 -4.95 -2.06
CA SER A 22 -17.47 -5.33 -1.13
C SER A 22 -16.49 -6.24 -1.87
N ARG A 23 -15.23 -5.81 -1.99
CA ARG A 23 -14.20 -6.60 -2.65
C ARG A 23 -14.01 -7.89 -1.86
N LYS A 24 -14.19 -9.04 -2.53
CA LYS A 24 -14.06 -10.38 -1.91
C LYS A 24 -12.68 -10.48 -1.23
N SER A 25 -12.67 -10.91 0.04
CA SER A 25 -11.41 -11.17 0.76
C SER A 25 -10.58 -12.21 0.01
N LYS A 26 -9.27 -11.96 -0.13
CA LYS A 26 -8.33 -12.92 -0.73
C LYS A 26 -8.23 -14.18 0.16
N SER A 27 -8.18 -15.34 -0.46
CA SER A 27 -7.81 -16.59 0.21
C SER A 27 -6.34 -16.57 0.65
N ASP A 28 -5.96 -17.46 1.57
CA ASP A 28 -4.56 -17.58 2.03
C ASP A 28 -3.59 -17.87 0.87
N THR A 29 -4.01 -18.70 -0.09
CA THR A 29 -3.23 -19.00 -1.31
C THR A 29 -3.01 -17.73 -2.15
N GLU A 30 -4.03 -16.93 -2.35
CA GLU A 30 -3.91 -15.65 -3.09
C GLU A 30 -3.05 -14.64 -2.34
N LYS A 31 -3.14 -14.58 -1.01
CA LYS A 31 -2.28 -13.74 -0.16
C LYS A 31 -0.82 -14.13 -0.24
N ILE A 32 -0.53 -15.43 -0.17
CA ILE A 32 0.84 -15.95 -0.32
C ILE A 32 1.38 -15.65 -1.72
N ALA A 33 0.58 -15.82 -2.77
CA ALA A 33 0.97 -15.51 -4.14
C ALA A 33 1.26 -14.01 -4.33
N SER A 34 0.44 -13.12 -3.74
CA SER A 34 0.65 -11.67 -3.72
C SER A 34 1.98 -11.33 -3.00
N ALA A 35 2.15 -11.79 -1.77
CA ALA A 35 3.34 -11.52 -0.97
C ALA A 35 4.65 -11.94 -1.66
N LYS A 36 4.64 -13.03 -2.41
CA LYS A 36 5.81 -13.51 -3.18
C LYS A 36 6.20 -12.60 -4.34
N GLN A 37 5.37 -11.65 -4.73
CA GLN A 37 5.68 -10.65 -5.76
C GLN A 37 6.33 -9.39 -5.19
N ALA A 38 6.44 -9.27 -3.87
CA ALA A 38 6.92 -8.07 -3.18
C ALA A 38 8.41 -7.77 -3.41
N GLY A 39 9.22 -8.75 -3.79
CA GLY A 39 10.67 -8.57 -3.93
C GLY A 39 11.32 -9.60 -4.84
N PRO A 40 12.66 -9.61 -4.87
CA PRO A 40 13.40 -10.53 -5.72
C PRO A 40 13.17 -11.98 -5.29
N LYS A 41 13.12 -12.88 -6.27
CA LYS A 41 12.78 -14.30 -6.06
C LYS A 41 13.67 -14.98 -5.01
N PHE A 42 14.97 -14.70 -5.00
CA PHE A 42 15.90 -15.27 -4.02
C PHE A 42 15.59 -14.85 -2.56
N VAL A 43 14.88 -13.75 -2.34
CA VAL A 43 14.36 -13.35 -1.03
C VAL A 43 12.98 -13.99 -0.80
N THR A 44 12.02 -13.79 -1.70
CA THR A 44 10.61 -14.11 -1.47
C THR A 44 10.31 -15.61 -1.49
N GLN A 45 11.14 -16.43 -2.16
CA GLN A 45 10.92 -17.89 -2.24
C GLN A 45 10.99 -18.57 -0.88
N ASN A 46 11.87 -18.12 0.03
CA ASN A 46 12.12 -18.70 1.36
C ASN A 46 11.70 -17.77 2.51
N ALA A 47 11.10 -16.60 2.22
CA ALA A 47 10.59 -15.69 3.25
C ALA A 47 9.38 -16.27 3.97
N ALA A 48 9.19 -15.94 5.22
CA ALA A 48 7.90 -16.12 5.87
C ALA A 48 6.83 -15.27 5.15
N VAL A 49 5.57 -15.70 5.20
CA VAL A 49 4.44 -14.87 4.78
C VAL A 49 3.49 -14.75 5.96
N ILE A 50 3.18 -13.51 6.33
CA ILE A 50 2.22 -13.21 7.39
C ILE A 50 1.11 -12.31 6.84
N ASP A 51 -0.05 -12.35 7.48
CA ASP A 51 -1.20 -11.51 7.18
C ASP A 51 -1.32 -10.39 8.21
N TYR A 52 -1.87 -9.27 7.78
CA TYR A 52 -2.17 -8.17 8.70
C TYR A 52 -3.22 -8.56 9.74
N PRO A 53 -3.16 -7.94 10.95
CA PRO A 53 -4.22 -8.10 11.94
C PRO A 53 -5.57 -7.68 11.38
N THR A 54 -6.63 -8.35 11.82
CA THR A 54 -8.02 -7.99 11.47
C THR A 54 -8.58 -6.85 12.34
N SER A 55 -7.85 -6.47 13.40
CA SER A 55 -8.19 -5.37 14.30
C SER A 55 -6.92 -4.59 14.68
N HIS A 56 -7.10 -3.33 15.06
CA HIS A 56 -6.00 -2.50 15.55
C HIS A 56 -5.32 -3.14 16.78
N GLY A 57 -3.98 -3.21 16.78
CA GLY A 57 -3.21 -3.85 17.85
C GLY A 57 -3.30 -5.38 17.91
N GLY A 58 -3.99 -6.01 16.96
CA GLY A 58 -4.07 -7.47 16.86
C GLY A 58 -2.77 -8.13 16.40
N GLU A 59 -2.74 -9.46 16.45
CA GLU A 59 -1.57 -10.23 16.03
C GLU A 59 -1.55 -10.49 14.52
N PHE A 60 -0.34 -10.51 13.97
CA PHE A 60 -0.08 -10.92 12.60
C PHE A 60 -0.20 -12.44 12.49
N ARG A 61 -1.00 -12.92 11.56
CA ARG A 61 -1.24 -14.35 11.36
C ARG A 61 -0.23 -14.96 10.38
N VAL A 62 0.45 -16.03 10.76
CA VAL A 62 1.39 -16.74 9.88
C VAL A 62 0.61 -17.53 8.82
N LEU A 63 0.87 -17.23 7.54
CA LEU A 63 0.32 -17.95 6.38
C LEU A 63 1.31 -19.00 5.85
N ARG A 64 2.60 -18.74 5.96
CA ARG A 64 3.69 -19.62 5.55
C ARG A 64 4.92 -19.36 6.40
N ALA A 65 5.53 -20.38 6.94
CA ALA A 65 6.83 -20.28 7.58
C ALA A 65 7.94 -19.95 6.56
N GLY A 66 8.99 -19.27 7.02
CA GLY A 66 10.18 -18.94 6.22
C GLY A 66 11.48 -19.41 6.87
N THR A 67 12.57 -19.38 6.11
CA THR A 67 13.87 -19.89 6.57
C THR A 67 15.04 -18.92 6.37
N ASN A 68 14.79 -17.74 5.75
CA ASN A 68 15.86 -16.82 5.36
C ASN A 68 15.87 -15.49 6.12
N GLY A 69 15.08 -15.36 7.20
CA GLY A 69 15.00 -14.16 8.01
C GLY A 69 14.16 -13.02 7.42
N TRP A 70 13.63 -13.18 6.21
CA TRP A 70 12.71 -12.22 5.58
C TRP A 70 11.26 -12.59 5.85
N THR A 71 10.41 -11.56 5.91
CA THR A 71 8.96 -11.73 6.04
C THR A 71 8.25 -10.87 5.01
N CYS A 72 7.36 -11.47 4.23
CA CYS A 72 6.56 -10.75 3.25
C CYS A 72 5.10 -10.69 3.68
N LEU A 73 4.46 -9.56 3.41
CA LEU A 73 3.04 -9.32 3.63
C LEU A 73 2.34 -9.13 2.29
N PRO A 74 1.12 -9.63 2.12
CA PRO A 74 0.26 -9.27 0.99
C PRO A 74 -0.17 -7.81 1.10
N GLY A 75 -0.77 -7.24 0.06
CA GLY A 75 -1.46 -5.97 0.19
C GLY A 75 -2.59 -6.02 1.22
N TYR A 76 -2.92 -4.90 1.82
CA TYR A 76 -3.98 -4.78 2.84
C TYR A 76 -5.31 -5.33 2.34
N ALA A 77 -6.01 -6.04 3.20
CA ALA A 77 -7.37 -6.49 2.91
C ALA A 77 -8.31 -5.30 2.70
N GLY A 78 -9.05 -5.30 1.58
CA GLY A 78 -9.97 -4.20 1.25
C GLY A 78 -9.32 -2.96 0.64
N ALA A 79 -7.99 -2.87 0.57
CA ALA A 79 -7.32 -1.80 -0.16
C ALA A 79 -7.69 -1.79 -1.65
N ALA A 80 -7.71 -0.61 -2.26
CA ALA A 80 -8.01 -0.46 -3.68
C ALA A 80 -6.99 -1.19 -4.58
N HIS A 81 -5.75 -1.26 -4.11
CA HIS A 81 -4.62 -1.83 -4.83
C HIS A 81 -3.94 -2.93 -4.01
N ASP A 82 -3.31 -3.87 -4.70
CA ASP A 82 -2.51 -4.91 -4.06
C ASP A 82 -1.06 -4.44 -3.96
N GLU A 83 -0.65 -4.06 -2.76
CA GLU A 83 0.66 -3.46 -2.46
C GLU A 83 1.47 -4.37 -1.52
N PRO A 84 1.95 -5.54 -2.00
CA PRO A 84 2.70 -6.44 -1.15
C PRO A 84 4.08 -5.87 -0.83
N GLY A 85 4.52 -6.08 0.40
CA GLY A 85 5.85 -5.68 0.89
C GLY A 85 6.62 -6.87 1.45
N CYS A 86 7.96 -6.85 1.33
CA CYS A 86 8.85 -7.85 1.90
C CYS A 86 9.92 -7.14 2.73
N TYR A 87 10.07 -7.54 3.98
CA TYR A 87 10.76 -6.80 5.03
C TYR A 87 11.83 -7.67 5.70
N ASP A 88 13.00 -7.10 6.00
CA ASP A 88 13.89 -7.70 6.98
C ASP A 88 13.31 -7.58 8.40
N GLN A 89 13.98 -8.15 9.39
CA GLN A 89 13.47 -8.15 10.77
C GLN A 89 13.32 -6.75 11.39
N VAL A 90 14.21 -5.81 11.03
CA VAL A 90 14.19 -4.45 11.55
C VAL A 90 13.02 -3.66 10.96
N PHE A 91 12.87 -3.72 9.64
CA PHE A 91 11.76 -3.06 8.96
C PHE A 91 10.40 -3.70 9.31
N LEU A 92 10.37 -5.02 9.49
CA LEU A 92 9.16 -5.71 9.95
C LEU A 92 8.70 -5.22 11.33
N GLN A 93 9.64 -5.03 12.26
CA GLN A 93 9.29 -4.50 13.58
C GLN A 93 8.74 -3.08 13.48
N PHE A 94 9.35 -2.22 12.66
CA PHE A 94 8.84 -0.88 12.36
C PHE A 94 7.38 -0.92 11.83
N ILE A 95 7.07 -1.84 10.90
CA ILE A 95 5.70 -2.02 10.39
C ILE A 95 4.75 -2.48 11.51
N LYS A 96 5.18 -3.42 12.36
CA LYS A 96 4.36 -3.94 13.47
C LYS A 96 4.06 -2.84 14.49
N ASP A 97 5.05 -2.08 14.91
CA ASP A 97 4.89 -0.98 15.86
C ASP A 97 3.94 0.08 15.29
N SER A 98 4.16 0.50 14.04
CA SER A 98 3.30 1.46 13.36
C SER A 98 1.85 0.98 13.22
N THR A 99 1.64 -0.30 12.89
CA THR A 99 0.30 -0.90 12.79
C THR A 99 -0.41 -0.97 14.13
N ALA A 100 0.36 -1.13 15.21
CA ALA A 100 -0.16 -1.10 16.60
C ALA A 100 -0.34 0.33 17.15
N GLY A 101 -0.01 1.37 16.39
CA GLY A 101 -0.05 2.78 16.86
C GLY A 101 1.05 3.11 17.87
N LEU A 102 2.09 2.31 17.94
CA LEU A 102 3.26 2.55 18.78
C LEU A 102 4.29 3.42 18.04
N THR A 103 5.09 4.17 18.80
CA THR A 103 6.24 4.87 18.22
C THR A 103 7.35 3.85 17.95
N PRO A 104 7.76 3.64 16.68
CA PRO A 104 8.83 2.72 16.36
C PRO A 104 10.17 3.15 16.98
N ASN A 105 10.93 2.18 17.51
CA ASN A 105 12.29 2.41 18.03
C ASN A 105 13.32 1.74 17.10
N VAL A 106 13.78 2.49 16.09
CA VAL A 106 14.67 1.97 15.07
C VAL A 106 16.13 2.26 15.45
N GLN A 107 16.87 1.21 15.83
CA GLN A 107 18.27 1.29 16.29
C GLN A 107 19.28 0.74 15.28
N ARG A 108 18.81 0.21 14.16
CA ARG A 108 19.64 -0.36 13.08
C ARG A 108 19.00 -0.11 11.75
N ILE A 109 19.78 -0.24 10.68
CA ILE A 109 19.25 -0.15 9.32
C ILE A 109 18.31 -1.34 9.07
N GLY A 110 17.13 -1.04 8.55
CA GLY A 110 16.15 -2.00 8.05
C GLY A 110 15.89 -1.76 6.58
N ILE A 111 15.64 -2.84 5.83
CA ILE A 111 15.43 -2.81 4.37
C ILE A 111 14.11 -3.49 4.04
N SER A 112 13.40 -2.91 3.06
CA SER A 112 12.22 -3.55 2.48
C SER A 112 12.19 -3.46 0.97
N TYR A 113 11.44 -4.37 0.35
CA TYR A 113 11.12 -4.39 -1.08
C TYR A 113 9.62 -4.19 -1.29
N MET A 114 9.26 -3.36 -2.28
CA MET A 114 7.89 -3.21 -2.79
C MET A 114 7.91 -3.23 -4.33
N TYR A 115 8.10 -4.42 -4.92
CA TYR A 115 8.19 -4.57 -6.39
C TYR A 115 6.87 -4.36 -7.12
N GLY A 116 5.75 -4.48 -6.43
CA GLY A 116 4.43 -4.07 -6.93
C GLY A 116 4.22 -2.57 -6.94
N GLY A 117 5.12 -1.82 -6.32
CA GLY A 117 4.96 -0.39 -6.07
C GLY A 117 3.92 -0.09 -5.01
N LYS A 118 3.59 1.20 -4.88
CA LYS A 118 2.59 1.71 -3.95
C LYS A 118 1.80 2.85 -4.57
N TRP A 119 0.50 2.89 -4.33
CA TRP A 119 -0.35 4.01 -4.68
C TRP A 119 -0.41 5.01 -3.53
N VAL A 120 -0.22 6.27 -3.84
CA VAL A 120 -0.25 7.37 -2.88
C VAL A 120 -1.22 8.46 -3.35
N PRO A 121 -1.87 9.21 -2.43
CA PRO A 121 -2.94 10.16 -2.77
C PRO A 121 -2.54 11.27 -3.72
N ASN A 122 -1.26 11.59 -3.83
CA ASN A 122 -0.71 12.57 -4.76
C ASN A 122 0.82 12.45 -4.88
N LYS A 123 1.41 13.22 -5.81
CA LYS A 123 2.86 13.21 -6.07
C LYS A 123 3.71 13.65 -4.87
N SER A 124 3.20 14.53 -4.04
CA SER A 124 3.89 15.06 -2.86
C SER A 124 3.57 14.30 -1.58
N HIS A 125 2.84 13.19 -1.66
CA HIS A 125 2.38 12.39 -0.52
C HIS A 125 1.51 13.15 0.50
N ALA A 126 1.04 14.36 0.19
CA ALA A 126 0.13 15.11 1.05
C ALA A 126 -1.25 14.42 1.07
N VAL A 127 -1.73 14.08 2.24
CA VAL A 127 -3.02 13.39 2.44
C VAL A 127 -4.17 14.24 1.92
N GLY A 128 -5.00 13.67 1.05
CA GLY A 128 -6.32 14.20 0.73
C GLY A 128 -6.41 15.17 -0.44
N SER A 129 -5.40 15.32 -1.28
CA SER A 129 -5.41 16.32 -2.37
C SER A 129 -5.15 15.73 -3.76
N GLY A 130 -6.11 15.06 -4.36
CA GLY A 130 -6.08 14.77 -5.80
C GLY A 130 -6.02 13.30 -6.19
N ALA A 131 -5.71 13.04 -7.48
CA ALA A 131 -5.63 11.70 -8.03
C ALA A 131 -4.47 10.89 -7.41
N GLU A 132 -4.67 9.58 -7.26
CA GLU A 132 -3.61 8.67 -6.82
C GLU A 132 -2.44 8.69 -7.81
N PHE A 133 -1.24 8.65 -7.26
CA PHE A 133 0.02 8.52 -8.00
C PHE A 133 0.66 7.17 -7.67
N HIS A 134 1.11 6.44 -8.66
CA HIS A 134 1.77 5.15 -8.48
C HIS A 134 3.29 5.33 -8.36
N VAL A 135 3.81 5.07 -7.16
CA VAL A 135 5.25 4.89 -6.95
C VAL A 135 5.59 3.49 -7.46
N GLY A 136 6.39 3.40 -8.51
CA GLY A 136 6.77 2.13 -9.12
C GLY A 136 7.54 1.19 -8.18
N PRO A 137 8.15 0.11 -8.72
CA PRO A 137 9.00 -0.79 -7.95
C PRO A 137 10.09 -0.01 -7.21
N HIS A 138 10.20 -0.23 -5.89
CA HIS A 138 11.15 0.50 -5.06
C HIS A 138 11.67 -0.33 -3.88
N ILE A 139 12.75 0.15 -3.30
CA ILE A 139 13.32 -0.30 -2.03
C ILE A 139 13.11 0.81 -1.01
N MET A 140 12.82 0.46 0.23
CA MET A 140 12.80 1.40 1.35
C MET A 140 13.87 1.05 2.37
N ILE A 141 14.46 2.09 2.99
CA ILE A 141 15.50 1.97 4.01
C ILE A 141 15.12 2.83 5.21
N ILE A 142 15.11 2.24 6.40
CA ILE A 142 14.91 2.93 7.68
C ILE A 142 16.20 2.88 8.53
N GLY A 143 16.23 3.64 9.63
CA GLY A 143 17.35 3.67 10.55
C GLY A 143 18.55 4.50 10.07
N LEU A 144 18.35 5.35 9.08
CA LEU A 144 19.32 6.34 8.63
C LEU A 144 19.23 7.60 9.51
N ASP A 145 20.30 8.42 9.49
CA ASP A 145 20.32 9.70 10.23
C ASP A 145 19.19 10.62 9.78
N GLN A 146 18.29 10.97 10.71
CA GLN A 146 17.08 11.73 10.40
C GLN A 146 17.37 13.16 9.92
N LYS A 147 18.44 13.79 10.42
CA LYS A 147 18.83 15.15 9.98
C LYS A 147 19.36 15.11 8.55
N MET A 148 20.16 14.12 8.20
CA MET A 148 20.63 13.93 6.83
C MET A 148 19.45 13.64 5.89
N MET A 149 18.49 12.82 6.30
CA MET A 149 17.32 12.50 5.48
C MET A 149 16.42 13.71 5.21
N GLN A 150 16.31 14.66 6.14
CA GLN A 150 15.56 15.91 5.94
C GLN A 150 16.13 16.80 4.81
N THR A 151 17.37 16.57 4.37
CA THR A 151 17.98 17.29 3.24
C THR A 151 17.64 16.68 1.88
N LEU A 152 17.03 15.50 1.86
CA LEU A 152 16.65 14.81 0.63
C LEU A 152 15.30 15.29 0.11
N ASN A 153 15.07 15.05 -1.17
CA ASN A 153 13.79 15.33 -1.82
C ASN A 153 12.65 14.62 -1.11
N GLN A 154 11.48 15.27 -1.06
CA GLN A 154 10.22 14.68 -0.54
C GLN A 154 9.24 14.33 -1.67
N ASP A 155 9.56 14.69 -2.90
CA ASP A 155 8.74 14.39 -4.08
C ASP A 155 9.40 13.34 -4.96
N GLY A 156 8.90 12.12 -4.93
CA GLY A 156 9.39 11.01 -5.75
C GLY A 156 8.81 10.95 -7.16
N SER A 157 8.06 11.97 -7.60
CA SER A 157 7.35 11.95 -8.89
C SER A 157 8.26 11.96 -10.12
N ASN A 158 9.51 12.40 -9.95
CA ASN A 158 10.54 12.44 -11.00
C ASN A 158 11.38 11.14 -11.08
N GLY A 159 11.08 10.14 -10.22
CA GLY A 159 11.81 8.88 -10.17
C GLY A 159 13.14 8.92 -9.40
N GLU A 160 13.48 10.05 -8.80
CA GLU A 160 14.67 10.17 -7.93
C GLU A 160 14.40 9.56 -6.54
N PRO A 161 15.45 9.16 -5.78
CA PRO A 161 15.30 8.81 -4.38
C PRO A 161 14.72 9.97 -3.57
N TYR A 162 13.79 9.65 -2.69
CA TYR A 162 13.09 10.62 -1.86
C TYR A 162 12.82 10.06 -0.46
N VAL A 163 12.49 10.94 0.48
CA VAL A 163 12.10 10.54 1.83
C VAL A 163 10.59 10.62 2.03
N ASN A 164 10.08 9.72 2.84
CA ASN A 164 8.68 9.68 3.22
C ASN A 164 8.57 9.25 4.70
N SER A 165 7.38 9.38 5.27
CA SER A 165 7.03 8.86 6.60
C SER A 165 5.70 8.10 6.53
N LEU A 166 5.46 7.21 7.47
CA LEU A 166 4.14 6.62 7.62
C LEU A 166 3.16 7.66 8.21
N PRO A 167 1.88 7.61 7.84
CA PRO A 167 0.88 8.51 8.41
C PRO A 167 0.88 8.48 9.94
N GLY A 168 0.99 9.64 10.58
CA GLY A 168 1.03 9.78 12.04
C GLY A 168 2.40 9.51 12.68
N HIS A 169 3.45 9.26 11.90
CA HIS A 169 4.81 9.01 12.37
C HIS A 169 5.78 10.07 11.84
N SER A 170 6.76 10.45 12.68
CA SER A 170 7.83 11.39 12.31
C SER A 170 9.09 10.71 11.75
N GLU A 171 9.19 9.39 11.92
CA GLU A 171 10.33 8.61 11.43
C GLU A 171 10.34 8.61 9.90
N LEU A 172 11.40 9.21 9.32
CA LEU A 172 11.61 9.22 7.88
C LEU A 172 12.23 7.91 7.42
N TYR A 173 11.81 7.46 6.26
CA TYR A 173 12.45 6.37 5.53
C TYR A 173 12.81 6.83 4.11
N LEU A 174 13.92 6.32 3.60
CA LEU A 174 14.38 6.57 2.23
C LEU A 174 13.67 5.61 1.28
N VAL A 175 13.12 6.15 0.20
CA VAL A 175 12.53 5.39 -0.91
C VAL A 175 13.46 5.51 -2.11
N ILE A 176 13.87 4.37 -2.66
CA ILE A 176 14.74 4.30 -3.84
C ILE A 176 13.97 3.61 -4.96
N PRO A 177 13.45 4.37 -5.94
CA PRO A 177 12.86 3.78 -7.15
C PRO A 177 13.93 2.96 -7.88
N ILE A 178 13.58 1.73 -8.28
CA ILE A 178 14.52 0.82 -8.96
C ILE A 178 14.14 0.56 -10.41
N ARG A 179 13.01 1.08 -10.83
CA ARG A 179 12.49 0.94 -12.19
C ARG A 179 11.37 1.93 -12.44
N GLU A 180 11.31 2.49 -13.63
CA GLU A 180 10.14 3.24 -14.09
C GLU A 180 8.90 2.33 -14.10
N TRP A 181 7.78 2.89 -13.68
CA TRP A 181 6.48 2.23 -13.75
C TRP A 181 5.78 2.64 -15.04
N ASP A 182 5.54 1.69 -15.89
CA ASP A 182 4.77 1.89 -17.13
C ASP A 182 3.30 1.50 -16.89
N GLU A 183 2.48 2.48 -16.59
CA GLU A 183 1.04 2.29 -16.32
C GLU A 183 0.32 1.67 -17.53
N SER A 184 0.78 1.95 -18.76
CA SER A 184 0.15 1.42 -19.97
C SER A 184 0.25 -0.10 -20.05
N LYS A 185 1.35 -0.69 -19.58
CA LYS A 185 1.55 -2.15 -19.52
C LYS A 185 0.73 -2.82 -18.43
N THR A 186 0.38 -2.09 -17.39
CA THR A 186 -0.46 -2.61 -16.28
C THR A 186 -1.92 -2.67 -16.70
N ALA A 187 -2.43 -1.65 -17.38
CA ALA A 187 -3.79 -1.64 -17.90
C ALA A 187 -4.04 -2.80 -18.89
N LEU A 188 -3.06 -3.11 -19.75
CA LEU A 188 -3.12 -4.24 -20.67
C LEU A 188 -3.20 -5.61 -19.96
N ARG A 189 -2.48 -5.81 -18.85
CA ARG A 189 -2.53 -7.06 -18.07
C ARG A 189 -3.86 -7.26 -17.34
N ILE A 190 -4.47 -6.17 -16.87
CA ILE A 190 -5.79 -6.23 -16.21
C ILE A 190 -6.89 -6.51 -17.26
N GLY A 191 -6.79 -5.92 -18.46
CA GLY A 191 -7.73 -6.16 -19.56
C GLY A 191 -7.66 -7.58 -20.15
N ALA A 192 -6.48 -8.21 -20.17
CA ALA A 192 -6.30 -9.55 -20.72
C ALA A 192 -6.90 -10.68 -19.86
N LYS A 193 -7.25 -10.40 -18.59
CA LYS A 193 -7.88 -11.38 -17.67
C LYS A 193 -9.42 -11.37 -17.71
N ARG A 194 -10.04 -10.58 -18.60
CA ARG A 194 -11.51 -10.47 -18.74
C ARG A 194 -12.05 -11.03 -20.06
N ARG A 195 -11.39 -12.00 -20.67
CA ARG A 195 -11.94 -12.78 -21.78
C ARG A 195 -12.00 -14.25 -21.46
#